data_3388f92c371cdc32ec69be01159dfe48
#
_entry.id   3388f92c371cdc32ec69be01159dfe48
#
_cell.length_a   1.000
_cell.length_b   1.000
_cell.length_c   1.000
_cell.angle_alpha   90.00
_cell.angle_beta   90.00
_cell.angle_gamma   90.00
#
_symmetry.space_group_name_H-M   'P 1'
#
loop_
_entity.id
_entity.type
_entity.pdbx_description
1 polymer ?
#
loop_
_entity_poly.entity_id
_entity_poly.type
_entity_poly.pdbx_seq_one_letter_code
_entity_poly.pdbx_strand_id
1 'polypeptide(L)'
;MKILRALVPLLLAARAFAGDTATVDPAQSDGGQANHRYVIERTFPAGALDGLDEAAKAQVNANNATVGVHWIKSYANAERTKTFCVYEGPSEDAIRQAAALNHLPVDSITEVPVDLTP
;
A
#
# COMPACT_ATOMS: atom_id res chain seq x y z
N MET A 1 -22.51 49.39 -11.60
CA MET A 1 -22.51 49.01 -11.25
C MET A 1 -22.70 48.05 -10.79
N LYS A 2 -22.91 47.91 -10.60
CA LYS A 2 -23.11 46.99 -10.12
C LYS A 2 -22.59 45.87 -10.34
N ILE A 3 -22.33 45.70 -10.73
CA ILE A 3 -21.88 44.67 -10.92
C ILE A 3 -20.93 44.20 -10.33
N LEU A 4 -20.44 44.59 -10.19
CA LEU A 4 -19.48 44.15 -9.61
C LEU A 4 -19.50 43.42 -8.62
N ARG A 5 -20.18 43.44 -8.49
CA ARG A 5 -20.24 42.81 -7.52
C ARG A 5 -20.21 41.57 -7.55
N ALA A 6 -20.35 41.40 -8.04
CA ALA A 6 -20.35 40.23 -8.02
C ALA A 6 -19.36 39.57 -7.70
N LEU A 7 -18.95 40.00 -7.80
CA LEU A 7 -18.15 39.36 -7.51
C LEU A 7 -17.67 38.86 -6.54
N VAL A 8 -18.09 39.00 -6.41
CA VAL A 8 -17.70 38.61 -5.50
C VAL A 8 -17.60 37.67 -5.02
N PRO A 9 -18.00 37.45 -5.34
CA PRO A 9 -17.87 36.51 -4.82
C PRO A 9 -17.16 35.75 -4.69
N LEU A 10 -17.22 36.05 -5.27
CA LEU A 10 -16.67 35.49 -5.27
C LEU A 10 -15.86 34.95 -4.64
N LEU A 11 -15.93 35.37 -4.77
CA LEU A 11 -15.29 35.08 -4.35
C LEU A 11 -15.09 34.39 -3.51
N LEU A 12 -15.57 34.31 -3.59
CA LEU A 12 -15.57 33.78 -2.88
C LEU A 12 -15.21 32.83 -2.69
N ALA A 13 -15.48 32.83 -3.23
CA ALA A 13 -15.38 31.90 -3.24
C ALA A 13 -14.37 31.31 -2.92
N ALA A 14 -13.96 31.52 -3.19
CA ALA A 14 -12.96 30.97 -3.00
C ALA A 14 -12.56 30.55 -1.85
N ARG A 15 -12.83 30.44 -1.70
CA ARG A 15 -12.53 30.07 -0.74
C ARG A 15 -12.46 29.14 -0.26
N ALA A 16 -12.77 29.05 -0.76
CA ALA A 16 -12.64 28.33 -0.41
C ALA A 16 -12.18 27.48 -0.26
N PHE A 17 -12.03 27.33 -0.70
CA PHE A 17 -11.48 26.62 -0.71
C PHE A 17 -10.75 26.11 -0.24
N ALA A 18 -10.79 26.34 -0.41
CA ALA A 18 -10.07 25.93 -0.10
C ALA A 18 -9.86 25.49 0.73
N GLY A 19 -9.96 25.50 0.82
CA GLY A 19 -9.76 25.05 1.65
C GLY A 19 -9.88 24.37 2.16
N ASP A 20 -10.23 24.06 1.86
CA ASP A 20 -10.26 23.38 2.34
C ASP A 20 -9.86 22.59 2.53
N THR A 21 -9.84 22.46 2.10
CA THR A 21 -9.36 21.80 2.16
C THR A 21 -8.61 21.29 2.53
N ALA A 22 -8.54 21.23 2.34
CA ALA A 22 -7.77 20.77 2.69
C ALA A 22 -7.34 20.28 3.42
N THR A 23 -7.48 20.22 3.46
CA THR A 23 -7.05 19.79 4.16
C THR A 23 -6.88 18.95 4.59
N VAL A 24 -7.13 18.63 4.18
CA VAL A 24 -6.92 17.88 4.55
C VAL A 24 -6.40 17.19 4.91
N ASP A 25 -6.50 16.94 4.76
CA ASP A 25 -6.05 16.32 5.14
C ASP A 25 -5.32 15.56 5.22
N PRO A 26 -5.44 15.54 4.77
CA PRO A 26 -4.42 14.58 4.48
C PRO A 26 -3.91 13.92 5.69
N ALA A 27 -3.55 14.60 6.54
CA ALA A 27 -3.05 14.01 7.74
C ALA A 27 -4.05 13.09 8.34
N GLN A 28 -5.24 13.51 8.29
CA GLN A 28 -6.23 12.71 8.93
C GLN A 28 -6.42 11.40 8.20
N SER A 29 -6.14 11.41 6.95
CA SER A 29 -6.24 10.14 6.28
C SER A 29 -5.29 9.16 6.91
N ASP A 30 -4.17 9.64 7.35
CA ASP A 30 -3.24 8.74 8.01
C ASP A 30 -3.83 8.14 9.24
N GLY A 31 -4.53 8.92 10.01
CA GLY A 31 -5.13 8.39 11.20
C GLY A 31 -6.11 7.30 10.88
N GLY A 32 -6.90 7.50 9.83
CA GLY A 32 -7.87 6.49 9.45
C GLY A 32 -7.25 5.37 8.66
N GLN A 33 -6.06 5.56 8.15
CA GLN A 33 -5.41 4.62 7.25
C GLN A 33 -4.19 4.01 7.90
N ALA A 34 -4.30 3.68 9.18
CA ALA A 34 -3.18 3.04 9.86
C ALA A 34 -2.75 1.80 9.08
N ASN A 35 -1.47 1.63 8.92
CA ASN A 35 -0.94 0.45 8.28
C ASN A 35 -0.94 -0.71 9.24
N HIS A 36 -1.23 -1.87 8.71
CA HIS A 36 -1.19 -3.13 9.42
C HIS A 36 -0.06 -3.97 8.85
N ARG A 37 0.48 -4.84 9.67
CA ARG A 37 1.55 -5.73 9.23
C ARG A 37 1.00 -7.13 9.05
N TYR A 38 1.43 -7.75 7.96
CA TYR A 38 0.94 -9.09 7.58
C TYR A 38 2.11 -9.99 7.23
N VAL A 39 1.95 -11.28 7.51
CA VAL A 39 2.84 -12.32 6.99
C VAL A 39 2.06 -13.10 5.96
N ILE A 40 2.61 -13.19 4.76
CA ILE A 40 2.00 -13.90 3.65
C ILE A 40 2.84 -15.14 3.35
N GLU A 41 2.20 -16.31 3.39
CA GLU A 41 2.86 -17.54 3.01
C GLU A 41 2.56 -17.83 1.55
N ARG A 42 3.57 -18.23 0.82
CA ARG A 42 3.45 -18.53 -0.61
C ARG A 42 4.23 -19.78 -0.93
N THR A 43 3.72 -20.55 -1.88
CA THR A 43 4.39 -21.74 -2.39
C THR A 43 4.65 -21.53 -3.88
N PHE A 44 5.87 -21.82 -4.30
CA PHE A 44 6.31 -21.64 -5.69
C PHE A 44 6.87 -22.95 -6.23
N PRO A 45 6.71 -23.19 -7.55
CA PRO A 45 7.46 -24.27 -8.18
C PRO A 45 8.96 -24.02 -8.10
N ALA A 46 9.74 -25.08 -8.17
CA ALA A 46 11.19 -24.96 -8.16
C ALA A 46 11.63 -24.06 -9.31
N GLY A 47 12.55 -23.14 -9.02
CA GLY A 47 13.09 -22.24 -10.02
C GLY A 47 12.26 -21.00 -10.29
N ALA A 48 11.04 -20.90 -9.75
CA ALA A 48 10.17 -19.76 -10.04
C ALA A 48 10.74 -18.45 -9.55
N LEU A 49 11.55 -18.46 -8.49
CA LEU A 49 12.12 -17.24 -7.92
C LEU A 49 13.49 -16.89 -8.51
N ASP A 50 13.99 -17.68 -9.45
CA ASP A 50 15.31 -17.43 -10.02
C ASP A 50 15.38 -16.11 -10.78
N GLY A 51 14.25 -15.65 -11.32
CA GLY A 51 14.20 -14.39 -12.05
C GLY A 51 13.96 -13.16 -11.20
N LEU A 52 13.96 -13.29 -9.88
CA LEU A 52 13.68 -12.17 -9.01
C LEU A 52 14.93 -11.32 -8.81
N ASP A 53 15.28 -10.57 -9.85
CA ASP A 53 16.44 -9.67 -9.82
C ASP A 53 15.99 -8.27 -9.38
N GLU A 54 16.90 -7.32 -9.40
CA GLU A 54 16.62 -5.97 -8.92
C GLU A 54 15.52 -5.28 -9.72
N ALA A 55 15.50 -5.51 -11.04
CA ALA A 55 14.45 -4.92 -11.88
C ALA A 55 13.08 -5.51 -11.53
N ALA A 56 13.04 -6.82 -11.33
CA ALA A 56 11.78 -7.48 -10.96
C ALA A 56 11.31 -7.01 -9.59
N LYS A 57 12.22 -6.85 -8.64
CA LYS A 57 11.86 -6.34 -7.30
C LYS A 57 11.33 -4.92 -7.39
N ALA A 58 11.94 -4.09 -8.23
CA ALA A 58 11.47 -2.71 -8.41
C ALA A 58 10.05 -2.69 -8.96
N GLN A 59 9.73 -3.59 -9.89
CA GLN A 59 8.39 -3.67 -10.43
C GLN A 59 7.39 -4.12 -9.38
N VAL A 60 7.78 -5.09 -8.54
CA VAL A 60 6.93 -5.53 -7.43
C VAL A 60 6.64 -4.35 -6.50
N ASN A 61 7.67 -3.59 -6.16
CA ASN A 61 7.49 -2.44 -5.27
C ASN A 61 6.58 -1.39 -5.90
N ALA A 62 6.72 -1.13 -7.19
CA ALA A 62 5.89 -0.15 -7.88
C ALA A 62 4.42 -0.61 -7.89
N ASN A 63 4.18 -1.88 -8.18
CA ASN A 63 2.82 -2.41 -8.18
C ASN A 63 2.20 -2.36 -6.79
N ASN A 64 2.96 -2.73 -5.77
CA ASN A 64 2.50 -2.67 -4.39
C ASN A 64 2.09 -1.26 -4.00
N ALA A 65 2.90 -0.28 -4.41
CA ALA A 65 2.64 1.12 -4.05
C ALA A 65 1.31 1.62 -4.57
N THR A 66 0.82 1.08 -5.68
CA THR A 66 -0.45 1.52 -6.25
C THR A 66 -1.64 1.21 -5.34
N VAL A 67 -1.48 0.27 -4.42
CA VAL A 67 -2.54 -0.08 -3.47
C VAL A 67 -2.11 0.17 -2.02
N GLY A 68 -1.08 0.99 -1.84
CA GLY A 68 -0.64 1.40 -0.50
C GLY A 68 0.10 0.32 0.28
N VAL A 69 0.65 -0.65 -0.41
CA VAL A 69 1.29 -1.80 0.22
C VAL A 69 2.81 -1.67 0.12
N HIS A 70 3.52 -2.08 1.16
CA HIS A 70 4.97 -2.02 1.22
C HIS A 70 5.51 -3.40 1.56
N TRP A 71 6.41 -3.88 0.74
CA TRP A 71 7.13 -5.13 0.96
C TRP A 71 8.31 -4.84 1.90
N ILE A 72 8.30 -5.43 3.08
CA ILE A 72 9.33 -5.18 4.09
C ILE A 72 10.47 -6.18 3.92
N LYS A 73 10.16 -7.47 3.88
CA LYS A 73 11.17 -8.52 3.86
C LYS A 73 10.50 -9.84 3.55
N SER A 74 11.26 -10.76 2.99
CA SER A 74 10.81 -12.14 2.81
C SER A 74 11.87 -13.11 3.29
N TYR A 75 11.42 -14.21 3.83
CA TYR A 75 12.24 -15.36 4.16
C TYR A 75 11.85 -16.48 3.24
N ALA A 76 12.80 -17.29 2.84
CA ALA A 76 12.53 -18.44 1.97
C ALA A 76 13.22 -19.66 2.54
N ASN A 77 12.67 -20.83 2.24
CA ASN A 77 13.36 -22.08 2.54
C ASN A 77 14.55 -22.26 1.58
N ALA A 78 15.37 -23.26 1.84
CA ALA A 78 16.60 -23.46 1.05
C ALA A 78 16.29 -23.71 -0.42
N GLU A 79 15.20 -24.38 -0.73
CA GLU A 79 14.82 -24.71 -2.11
C GLU A 79 14.14 -23.55 -2.82
N ARG A 80 13.81 -22.48 -2.10
CA ARG A 80 13.07 -21.33 -2.63
C ARG A 80 11.71 -21.71 -3.19
N THR A 81 11.07 -22.65 -2.54
CA THR A 81 9.72 -23.09 -2.92
C THR A 81 8.67 -22.61 -1.95
N LYS A 82 9.09 -22.10 -0.79
CA LYS A 82 8.19 -21.59 0.23
C LYS A 82 8.73 -20.27 0.75
N THR A 83 7.88 -19.25 0.79
CA THR A 83 8.29 -17.95 1.31
C THR A 83 7.33 -17.47 2.38
N PHE A 84 7.87 -16.66 3.29
CA PHE A 84 7.14 -16.00 4.35
C PHE A 84 7.45 -14.52 4.20
N CYS A 85 6.52 -13.77 3.64
CA CYS A 85 6.76 -12.39 3.24
C CYS A 85 6.09 -11.45 4.23
N VAL A 86 6.86 -10.48 4.73
CA VAL A 86 6.35 -9.46 5.64
C VAL A 86 6.00 -8.23 4.82
N TYR A 87 4.75 -7.81 4.92
CA TYR A 87 4.23 -6.65 4.20
C TYR A 87 3.51 -5.73 5.15
N GLU A 88 3.42 -4.46 4.79
CA GLU A 88 2.55 -3.51 5.47
C GLU A 88 1.58 -2.93 4.47
N GLY A 89 0.36 -2.68 4.92
CA GLY A 89 -0.66 -2.10 4.07
C GLY A 89 -1.91 -1.76 4.86
N PRO A 90 -2.87 -1.12 4.20
CA PRO A 90 -4.07 -0.63 4.89
C PRO A 90 -5.06 -1.74 5.26
N SER A 91 -5.02 -2.88 4.57
CA SER A 91 -5.98 -3.95 4.82
C SER A 91 -5.50 -5.24 4.19
N GLU A 92 -6.09 -6.35 4.60
CA GLU A 92 -5.82 -7.64 3.97
C GLU A 92 -6.20 -7.60 2.48
N ASP A 93 -7.31 -6.95 2.15
CA ASP A 93 -7.72 -6.82 0.75
C ASP A 93 -6.65 -6.13 -0.09
N ALA A 94 -6.02 -5.09 0.43
CA ALA A 94 -4.94 -4.41 -0.29
C ALA A 94 -3.77 -5.36 -0.54
N ILE A 95 -3.45 -6.21 0.45
CA ILE A 95 -2.38 -7.19 0.30
C ILE A 95 -2.75 -8.18 -0.81
N ARG A 96 -4.00 -8.63 -0.85
CA ARG A 96 -4.45 -9.56 -1.90
C ARG A 96 -4.41 -8.90 -3.28
N GLN A 97 -4.79 -7.63 -3.37
CA GLN A 97 -4.72 -6.88 -4.62
C GLN A 97 -3.27 -6.76 -5.11
N ALA A 98 -2.35 -6.47 -4.19
CA ALA A 98 -0.94 -6.38 -4.53
C ALA A 98 -0.42 -7.72 -5.07
N ALA A 99 -0.80 -8.82 -4.43
CA ALA A 99 -0.40 -10.14 -4.88
C ALA A 99 -0.92 -10.42 -6.30
N ALA A 100 -2.17 -10.04 -6.56
CA ALA A 100 -2.76 -10.24 -7.89
C ALA A 100 -2.03 -9.40 -8.94
N LEU A 101 -1.69 -8.15 -8.62
CA LEU A 101 -0.96 -7.29 -9.54
C LEU A 101 0.41 -7.87 -9.89
N ASN A 102 1.02 -8.55 -8.95
CA ASN A 102 2.36 -9.13 -9.13
C ASN A 102 2.31 -10.59 -9.59
N HIS A 103 1.10 -11.14 -9.76
CA HIS A 103 0.92 -12.54 -10.15
C HIS A 103 1.58 -13.50 -9.16
N LEU A 104 1.46 -13.20 -7.88
CA LEU A 104 2.05 -14.02 -6.82
C LEU A 104 0.98 -14.87 -6.15
N PRO A 105 1.32 -16.12 -5.83
CA PRO A 105 0.37 -16.98 -5.11
C PRO A 105 0.23 -16.53 -3.65
N VAL A 106 -0.87 -16.89 -3.03
CA VAL A 106 -1.13 -16.63 -1.63
C VAL A 106 -1.69 -17.89 -1.01
N ASP A 107 -0.93 -18.50 -0.11
CA ASP A 107 -1.42 -19.65 0.65
C ASP A 107 -2.18 -19.17 1.87
N SER A 108 -1.64 -18.18 2.57
CA SER A 108 -2.30 -17.60 3.73
C SER A 108 -1.81 -16.19 3.96
N ILE A 109 -2.64 -15.39 4.63
CA ILE A 109 -2.30 -14.05 5.10
C ILE A 109 -2.68 -14.00 6.57
N THR A 110 -1.73 -13.58 7.41
CA THR A 110 -1.95 -13.45 8.84
C THR A 110 -1.55 -12.04 9.27
N GLU A 111 -2.46 -11.32 9.89
CA GLU A 111 -2.10 -10.04 10.48
C GLU A 111 -1.29 -10.30 11.75
N VAL A 112 -0.19 -9.56 11.93
CA VAL A 112 0.74 -9.78 13.04
C VAL A 112 0.98 -8.45 13.77
N PRO A 113 0.00 -7.99 14.55
CA PRO A 113 0.10 -6.67 15.20
C PRO A 113 1.00 -6.64 16.43
N VAL A 114 1.46 -7.78 16.90
CA VAL A 114 2.21 -7.86 18.16
C VAL A 114 3.63 -8.33 17.89
N ASP A 115 4.61 -7.55 18.35
CA ASP A 115 6.02 -7.94 18.28
C ASP A 115 6.39 -8.63 19.58
N LEU A 116 7.03 -9.78 19.44
CA LEU A 116 7.54 -10.51 20.59
C LEU A 116 9.04 -10.65 20.42
N THR A 117 9.79 -10.00 21.30
CA THR A 117 11.25 -10.05 21.25
C THR A 117 11.78 -10.53 22.59
N PRO A 118 13.00 -11.15 22.61
CA PRO A 118 13.60 -11.61 23.86
C PRO A 118 13.94 -10.49 24.79
#